data_5bfa506d76dda482432b838328eb4de2
#
_entry.id   5bfa506d76dda482432b838328eb4de2
#
_cell.length_a   1.000
_cell.length_b   1.000
_cell.length_c   1.000
_cell.angle_alpha   90.00
_cell.angle_beta   90.00
_cell.angle_gamma   90.00
#
_symmetry.space_group_name_H-M   'P 1'
#
loop_
_entity.id
_entity.type
_entity.pdbx_description
1 polymer ?
#
loop_
_entity_poly.entity_id
_entity_poly.type
_entity_poly.pdbx_seq_one_letter_code
_entity_poly.pdbx_strand_id
1 'polypeptide(L)'
;MAATQPDTKILGVLMIGFSPVVREGLQSILTKDKGIEVIGHALDGPEALLLIKRAYNRRRPVNVLLTETRNGELDGVQVTRLIKEEFPDISVLVLTENLNDSYVIDAIHAGAGGYIFLKEMAPEELLQSIHRVVEGGTQMKTALLHTAVENLIQNGRKTLAERTAEAAHLTEREVDVLRLMGNGDSNKIISETLSISLDTAKKHVRNVIDKMQARSRTHAAIIAAQAGIVGNPINGIAAVAQAKS
;
A
#
# COMPACT_ATOMS: atom_id res chain seq x y z
N MET A 1 -4.00 35.07 19.88
CA MET A 1 -3.71 34.52 18.54
C MET A 1 -4.03 33.03 18.61
N ALA A 2 -5.17 32.62 18.06
CA ALA A 2 -5.56 31.22 18.02
C ALA A 2 -4.70 30.52 16.95
N ALA A 3 -3.95 29.51 17.36
CA ALA A 3 -3.23 28.64 16.43
C ALA A 3 -4.26 27.92 15.55
N THR A 4 -4.26 28.23 14.26
CA THR A 4 -5.04 27.53 13.25
C THR A 4 -4.56 26.09 13.26
N GLN A 5 -5.37 25.15 13.76
CA GLN A 5 -5.10 23.73 13.62
C GLN A 5 -5.00 23.43 12.11
N PRO A 6 -3.99 22.67 11.66
CA PRO A 6 -3.93 22.28 10.26
C PRO A 6 -5.21 21.50 9.94
N ASP A 7 -5.83 21.82 8.82
CA ASP A 7 -6.98 21.10 8.25
C ASP A 7 -6.60 19.61 8.13
N THR A 8 -6.97 18.84 9.14
CA THR A 8 -6.69 17.40 9.16
C THR A 8 -7.63 16.77 8.14
N LYS A 9 -7.12 16.49 6.95
CA LYS A 9 -7.88 15.86 5.88
C LYS A 9 -8.42 14.52 6.38
N ILE A 10 -9.73 14.41 6.51
CA ILE A 10 -10.40 13.18 6.92
C ILE A 10 -10.18 12.11 5.84
N LEU A 11 -9.74 10.94 6.26
CA LEU A 11 -9.47 9.80 5.39
C LEU A 11 -10.72 8.92 5.29
N GLY A 12 -11.29 8.80 4.08
CA GLY A 12 -12.39 7.89 3.81
C GLY A 12 -11.91 6.45 3.67
N VAL A 13 -12.47 5.55 4.48
CA VAL A 13 -12.18 4.11 4.45
C VAL A 13 -13.40 3.33 4.01
N LEU A 14 -13.25 2.47 3.01
CA LEU A 14 -14.26 1.51 2.55
C LEU A 14 -13.80 0.10 2.89
N MET A 15 -14.70 -0.72 3.42
CA MET A 15 -14.44 -2.13 3.75
C MET A 15 -15.11 -3.05 2.74
N ILE A 16 -14.44 -4.16 2.37
CA ILE A 16 -15.00 -5.16 1.45
C ILE A 16 -14.83 -6.58 1.98
N GLY A 17 -15.91 -7.35 1.93
CA GLY A 17 -15.89 -8.80 2.09
C GLY A 17 -15.76 -9.31 3.52
N PHE A 18 -15.74 -8.44 4.51
CA PHE A 18 -15.62 -8.86 5.90
C PHE A 18 -16.91 -9.46 6.44
N SER A 19 -16.78 -10.52 7.24
CA SER A 19 -17.91 -11.06 8.00
C SER A 19 -18.49 -9.99 8.93
N PRO A 20 -19.78 -10.07 9.31
CA PRO A 20 -20.39 -9.05 10.17
C PRO A 20 -19.62 -8.77 11.46
N VAL A 21 -19.11 -9.81 12.13
CA VAL A 21 -18.36 -9.67 13.38
C VAL A 21 -17.03 -8.96 13.17
N VAL A 22 -16.27 -9.33 12.14
CA VAL A 22 -14.98 -8.69 11.82
C VAL A 22 -15.21 -7.23 11.42
N ARG A 23 -16.24 -6.96 10.62
CA ARG A 23 -16.60 -5.62 10.20
C ARG A 23 -16.94 -4.70 11.38
N GLU A 24 -17.74 -5.16 12.34
CA GLU A 24 -18.06 -4.41 13.55
C GLU A 24 -16.80 -4.13 14.39
N GLY A 25 -15.91 -5.12 14.51
CA GLY A 25 -14.61 -4.94 15.18
C GLY A 25 -13.75 -3.90 14.50
N LEU A 26 -13.59 -3.98 13.20
CA LEU A 26 -12.84 -3.00 12.40
C LEU A 26 -13.46 -1.59 12.52
N GLN A 27 -14.77 -1.48 12.40
CA GLN A 27 -15.47 -0.21 12.54
C GLN A 27 -15.25 0.41 13.92
N SER A 28 -15.32 -0.40 15.00
CA SER A 28 -15.03 0.06 16.36
C SER A 28 -13.58 0.56 16.52
N ILE A 29 -12.61 -0.03 15.82
CA ILE A 29 -11.22 0.43 15.83
C ILE A 29 -11.09 1.73 15.05
N LEU A 30 -11.60 1.78 13.83
CA LEU A 30 -11.47 2.91 12.91
C LEU A 30 -12.08 4.21 13.49
N THR A 31 -13.23 4.10 14.16
CA THR A 31 -13.92 5.25 14.76
C THR A 31 -13.20 5.87 15.97
N LYS A 32 -12.15 5.23 16.52
CA LYS A 32 -11.30 5.82 17.56
C LYS A 32 -10.42 6.94 17.02
N ASP A 33 -10.12 6.93 15.72
CA ASP A 33 -9.34 7.99 15.07
C ASP A 33 -10.27 9.00 14.40
N LYS A 34 -10.28 10.24 14.92
CA LYS A 34 -11.10 11.34 14.37
C LYS A 34 -10.69 11.77 12.96
N GLY A 35 -9.50 11.38 12.50
CA GLY A 35 -9.00 11.61 11.14
C GLY A 35 -9.49 10.56 10.14
N ILE A 36 -10.24 9.54 10.59
CA ILE A 36 -10.75 8.45 9.74
C ILE A 36 -12.27 8.46 9.73
N GLU A 37 -12.86 8.33 8.55
CA GLU A 37 -14.30 8.17 8.34
C GLU A 37 -14.57 6.86 7.60
N VAL A 38 -15.40 6.00 8.18
CA VAL A 38 -15.89 4.81 7.49
C VAL A 38 -16.98 5.21 6.50
N ILE A 39 -16.69 5.11 5.21
CA ILE A 39 -17.61 5.47 4.11
C ILE A 39 -18.71 4.43 3.96
N GLY A 40 -18.40 3.18 4.21
CA GLY A 40 -19.34 2.07 4.11
C GLY A 40 -18.65 0.72 4.02
N HIS A 41 -19.45 -0.27 3.66
CA HIS A 41 -18.96 -1.61 3.36
C HIS A 41 -19.61 -2.12 2.09
N ALA A 42 -18.90 -2.94 1.32
CA ALA A 42 -19.37 -3.62 0.12
C ALA A 42 -19.22 -5.13 0.31
N LEU A 43 -20.05 -5.89 -0.37
CA LEU A 43 -19.97 -7.34 -0.39
C LEU A 43 -18.98 -7.85 -1.44
N ASP A 44 -18.86 -7.10 -2.55
CA ASP A 44 -18.03 -7.47 -3.69
C ASP A 44 -17.40 -6.24 -4.39
N GLY A 45 -16.62 -6.49 -5.44
CA GLY A 45 -15.96 -5.44 -6.22
C GLY A 45 -16.92 -4.50 -6.94
N PRO A 46 -17.92 -4.98 -7.66
CA PRO A 46 -18.94 -4.14 -8.30
C PRO A 46 -19.66 -3.19 -7.35
N GLU A 47 -20.07 -3.67 -6.18
CA GLU A 47 -20.67 -2.83 -5.14
C GLU A 47 -19.70 -1.78 -4.62
N ALA A 48 -18.43 -2.17 -4.43
CA ALA A 48 -17.38 -1.24 -4.02
C ALA A 48 -17.20 -0.10 -5.01
N LEU A 49 -17.12 -0.40 -6.32
CA LEU A 49 -17.04 0.63 -7.37
C LEU A 49 -18.21 1.61 -7.30
N LEU A 50 -19.42 1.10 -7.08
CA LEU A 50 -20.62 1.92 -6.96
C LEU A 50 -20.54 2.86 -5.74
N LEU A 51 -20.10 2.34 -4.59
CA LEU A 51 -19.94 3.12 -3.37
C LEU A 51 -18.85 4.17 -3.51
N ILE A 52 -17.71 3.85 -4.15
CA ILE A 52 -16.62 4.79 -4.41
C ILE A 52 -17.14 5.97 -5.27
N LYS A 53 -17.85 5.69 -6.38
CA LYS A 53 -18.43 6.71 -7.25
C LYS A 53 -19.44 7.60 -6.51
N ARG A 54 -20.29 6.99 -5.68
CA ARG A 54 -21.26 7.74 -4.85
C ARG A 54 -20.59 8.63 -3.81
N ALA A 55 -19.53 8.12 -3.16
CA ALA A 55 -18.77 8.86 -2.16
C ALA A 55 -18.04 10.06 -2.79
N TYR A 56 -17.44 9.86 -3.96
CA TYR A 56 -16.81 10.93 -4.74
C TYR A 56 -17.80 12.08 -5.06
N ASN A 57 -18.99 11.73 -5.55
CA ASN A 57 -20.04 12.71 -5.86
C ASN A 57 -20.53 13.48 -4.62
N ARG A 58 -20.40 12.91 -3.43
CA ARG A 58 -20.73 13.54 -2.15
C ARG A 58 -19.57 14.30 -1.52
N ARG A 59 -18.45 14.48 -2.22
CA ARG A 59 -17.22 15.09 -1.71
C ARG A 59 -16.63 14.40 -0.48
N ARG A 60 -16.86 13.11 -0.35
CA ARG A 60 -16.32 12.22 0.70
C ARG A 60 -15.51 11.10 0.04
N PRO A 61 -14.33 11.40 -0.54
CA PRO A 61 -13.60 10.44 -1.34
C PRO A 61 -13.10 9.26 -0.48
N VAL A 62 -13.15 8.07 -1.06
CA VAL A 62 -12.48 6.90 -0.49
C VAL A 62 -10.99 7.04 -0.74
N ASN A 63 -10.19 6.99 0.32
CA ASN A 63 -8.73 7.06 0.27
C ASN A 63 -8.10 5.68 0.46
N VAL A 64 -8.75 4.83 1.28
CA VAL A 64 -8.27 3.50 1.61
C VAL A 64 -9.39 2.48 1.45
N LEU A 65 -9.05 1.38 0.82
CA LEU A 65 -9.85 0.17 0.77
C LEU A 65 -9.25 -0.88 1.70
N LEU A 66 -10.04 -1.41 2.61
CA LEU A 66 -9.71 -2.60 3.37
C LEU A 66 -10.43 -3.80 2.75
N THR A 67 -9.71 -4.87 2.44
CA THR A 67 -10.30 -6.10 1.89
C THR A 67 -9.67 -7.33 2.51
N GLU A 68 -10.44 -8.42 2.61
CA GLU A 68 -9.89 -9.74 2.95
C GLU A 68 -9.24 -10.37 1.72
N THR A 69 -8.31 -11.31 1.95
CA THR A 69 -7.72 -12.11 0.85
C THR A 69 -8.75 -12.99 0.18
N ARG A 70 -9.55 -13.68 0.97
CA ARG A 70 -10.60 -14.58 0.49
C ARG A 70 -11.69 -14.73 1.54
N ASN A 71 -12.93 -14.45 1.15
CA ASN A 71 -14.11 -14.72 1.96
C ASN A 71 -15.22 -15.30 1.05
N GLY A 72 -15.38 -16.61 1.08
CA GLY A 72 -16.33 -17.32 0.21
C GLY A 72 -15.96 -17.15 -1.27
N GLU A 73 -16.86 -16.52 -2.04
CA GLU A 73 -16.67 -16.25 -3.46
C GLU A 73 -15.82 -14.98 -3.73
N LEU A 74 -15.59 -14.16 -2.70
CA LEU A 74 -14.80 -12.94 -2.86
C LEU A 74 -13.32 -13.28 -2.98
N ASP A 75 -12.69 -12.78 -4.02
CA ASP A 75 -11.24 -12.79 -4.20
C ASP A 75 -10.70 -11.36 -4.06
N GLY A 76 -10.08 -11.08 -2.91
CA GLY A 76 -9.51 -9.76 -2.59
C GLY A 76 -8.42 -9.31 -3.57
N VAL A 77 -7.73 -10.24 -4.24
CA VAL A 77 -6.75 -9.94 -5.29
C VAL A 77 -7.44 -9.40 -6.53
N GLN A 78 -8.53 -10.03 -6.95
CA GLN A 78 -9.33 -9.55 -8.10
C GLN A 78 -9.97 -8.21 -7.80
N VAL A 79 -10.53 -8.03 -6.60
CA VAL A 79 -11.06 -6.73 -6.14
C VAL A 79 -9.97 -5.66 -6.17
N THR A 80 -8.78 -5.96 -5.65
CA THR A 80 -7.64 -5.03 -5.67
C THR A 80 -7.33 -4.61 -7.10
N ARG A 81 -7.24 -5.55 -8.03
CA ARG A 81 -6.97 -5.26 -9.45
C ARG A 81 -8.03 -4.36 -10.05
N LEU A 82 -9.30 -4.71 -9.87
CA LEU A 82 -10.45 -3.94 -10.37
C LEU A 82 -10.44 -2.49 -9.87
N ILE A 83 -10.20 -2.29 -8.57
CA ILE A 83 -10.15 -0.96 -7.97
C ILE A 83 -8.94 -0.17 -8.47
N LYS A 84 -7.78 -0.80 -8.60
CA LYS A 84 -6.57 -0.14 -9.07
C LYS A 84 -6.60 0.26 -10.54
N GLU A 85 -7.33 -0.47 -11.38
CA GLU A 85 -7.55 -0.12 -12.78
C GLU A 85 -8.40 1.14 -12.92
N GLU A 86 -9.44 1.31 -12.13
CA GLU A 86 -10.36 2.46 -12.23
C GLU A 86 -9.98 3.63 -11.30
N PHE A 87 -9.41 3.33 -10.14
CA PHE A 87 -9.04 4.31 -9.09
C PHE A 87 -7.60 4.07 -8.58
N PRO A 88 -6.57 4.38 -9.36
CA PRO A 88 -5.18 4.09 -9.01
C PRO A 88 -4.70 4.79 -7.72
N ASP A 89 -5.31 5.92 -7.37
CA ASP A 89 -4.96 6.71 -6.19
C ASP A 89 -5.52 6.12 -4.88
N ILE A 90 -6.48 5.20 -4.92
CA ILE A 90 -6.99 4.52 -3.73
C ILE A 90 -5.95 3.52 -3.23
N SER A 91 -5.52 3.68 -1.98
CA SER A 91 -4.64 2.71 -1.33
C SER A 91 -5.42 1.46 -0.93
N VAL A 92 -4.91 0.28 -1.24
CA VAL A 92 -5.55 -0.99 -0.86
C VAL A 92 -4.72 -1.69 0.21
N LEU A 93 -5.34 -1.97 1.35
CA LEU A 93 -4.79 -2.80 2.42
C LEU A 93 -5.53 -4.15 2.43
N VAL A 94 -4.77 -5.21 2.21
CA VAL A 94 -5.30 -6.57 2.29
C VAL A 94 -5.10 -7.11 3.69
N LEU A 95 -6.19 -7.50 4.35
CA LEU A 95 -6.20 -8.07 5.68
C LEU A 95 -6.41 -9.57 5.58
N THR A 96 -5.66 -10.36 6.34
CA THR A 96 -5.75 -11.83 6.32
C THR A 96 -5.59 -12.44 7.69
N GLU A 97 -6.22 -13.57 7.91
CA GLU A 97 -5.97 -14.43 9.06
C GLU A 97 -4.95 -15.55 8.76
N ASN A 98 -4.63 -15.77 7.49
CA ASN A 98 -3.73 -16.82 7.04
C ASN A 98 -2.56 -16.24 6.26
N LEU A 99 -1.35 -16.60 6.66
CA LEU A 99 -0.13 -16.31 5.92
C LEU A 99 0.03 -17.35 4.80
N ASN A 100 -0.53 -17.06 3.62
CA ASN A 100 -0.26 -17.84 2.43
C ASN A 100 0.54 -16.98 1.45
N ASP A 101 1.77 -17.37 1.24
CA ASP A 101 2.76 -16.60 0.47
C ASP A 101 2.32 -16.30 -0.97
N SER A 102 1.59 -17.22 -1.61
CA SER A 102 1.10 -17.01 -2.97
C SER A 102 0.11 -15.84 -3.06
N TYR A 103 -0.78 -15.70 -2.08
CA TYR A 103 -1.73 -14.58 -2.04
C TYR A 103 -1.07 -13.23 -1.79
N VAL A 104 0.00 -13.20 -1.00
CA VAL A 104 0.77 -11.96 -0.79
C VAL A 104 1.34 -11.46 -2.10
N ILE A 105 1.94 -12.35 -2.88
CA ILE A 105 2.53 -12.04 -4.18
C ILE A 105 1.46 -11.55 -5.15
N ASP A 106 0.34 -12.26 -5.22
CA ASP A 106 -0.76 -11.91 -6.11
C ASP A 106 -1.39 -10.56 -5.74
N ALA A 107 -1.53 -10.26 -4.43
CA ALA A 107 -2.01 -8.97 -3.95
C ALA A 107 -1.06 -7.82 -4.33
N ILE A 108 0.26 -8.02 -4.21
CA ILE A 108 1.28 -7.04 -4.62
C ILE A 108 1.18 -6.81 -6.13
N HIS A 109 1.10 -7.86 -6.93
CA HIS A 109 0.95 -7.78 -8.38
C HIS A 109 -0.39 -7.13 -8.78
N ALA A 110 -1.44 -7.28 -7.98
CA ALA A 110 -2.69 -6.58 -8.19
C ALA A 110 -2.62 -5.08 -7.85
N GLY A 111 -1.59 -4.65 -7.11
CA GLY A 111 -1.38 -3.25 -6.75
C GLY A 111 -1.69 -2.90 -5.29
N ALA A 112 -1.79 -3.89 -4.40
CA ALA A 112 -1.96 -3.62 -2.97
C ALA A 112 -0.82 -2.73 -2.43
N GLY A 113 -1.17 -1.75 -1.61
CA GLY A 113 -0.25 -0.87 -0.89
C GLY A 113 0.30 -1.51 0.39
N GLY A 114 -0.43 -2.49 0.94
CA GLY A 114 -0.01 -3.22 2.12
C GLY A 114 -0.76 -4.53 2.33
N TYR A 115 -0.19 -5.36 3.19
CA TYR A 115 -0.71 -6.65 3.58
C TYR A 115 -0.58 -6.83 5.09
N ILE A 116 -1.68 -7.10 5.78
CA ILE A 116 -1.75 -7.12 7.23
C ILE A 116 -2.28 -8.46 7.74
N PHE A 117 -1.57 -9.03 8.71
CA PHE A 117 -1.99 -10.24 9.38
C PHE A 117 -2.79 -9.93 10.64
N LEU A 118 -4.10 -10.22 10.61
CA LEU A 118 -5.05 -9.80 11.65
C LEU A 118 -4.77 -10.40 13.03
N LYS A 119 -4.32 -11.67 13.09
CA LYS A 119 -4.14 -12.38 14.37
C LYS A 119 -3.11 -11.75 15.32
N GLU A 120 -2.16 -11.01 14.76
CA GLU A 120 -1.05 -10.43 15.53
C GLU A 120 -1.08 -8.90 15.55
N MET A 121 -2.11 -8.29 14.96
CA MET A 121 -2.17 -6.84 14.79
C MET A 121 -2.85 -6.17 15.98
N ALA A 122 -2.15 -5.22 16.61
CA ALA A 122 -2.78 -4.32 17.57
C ALA A 122 -3.70 -3.32 16.85
N PRO A 123 -4.82 -2.87 17.49
CA PRO A 123 -5.71 -1.87 16.92
C PRO A 123 -4.99 -0.60 16.44
N GLU A 124 -4.01 -0.15 17.20
CA GLU A 124 -3.21 1.05 16.91
C GLU A 124 -2.35 0.87 15.65
N GLU A 125 -1.87 -0.34 15.39
CA GLU A 125 -1.09 -0.66 14.18
C GLU A 125 -1.96 -0.56 12.92
N LEU A 126 -3.24 -0.94 12.98
CA LEU A 126 -4.17 -0.76 11.86
C LEU A 126 -4.32 0.71 11.50
N LEU A 127 -4.57 1.57 12.51
CA LEU A 127 -4.73 3.00 12.30
C LEU A 127 -3.45 3.62 11.70
N GLN A 128 -2.28 3.27 12.24
CA GLN A 128 -0.99 3.72 11.70
C GLN A 128 -0.76 3.22 10.27
N SER A 129 -1.17 2.00 9.96
CA SER A 129 -1.03 1.40 8.63
C SER A 129 -1.86 2.16 7.59
N ILE A 130 -3.08 2.56 7.95
CA ILE A 130 -3.97 3.37 7.11
C ILE A 130 -3.33 4.72 6.79
N HIS A 131 -2.85 5.44 7.79
CA HIS A 131 -2.16 6.71 7.56
C HIS A 131 -0.91 6.55 6.68
N ARG A 132 -0.08 5.53 6.98
CA ARG A 132 1.15 5.27 6.24
C ARG A 132 0.92 5.02 4.75
N VAL A 133 -0.06 4.19 4.38
CA VAL A 133 -0.31 3.88 2.97
C VAL A 133 -0.88 5.07 2.20
N VAL A 134 -1.65 5.94 2.85
CA VAL A 134 -2.15 7.17 2.23
C VAL A 134 -1.03 8.19 2.00
N GLU A 135 -0.05 8.24 2.89
CA GLU A 135 1.15 9.06 2.72
C GLU A 135 2.11 8.48 1.66
N GLY A 136 1.76 7.37 1.05
CA GLY A 136 2.56 6.68 0.05
C GLY A 136 3.65 5.80 0.65
N GLY A 137 3.55 5.41 1.92
CA GLY A 137 4.37 4.37 2.52
C GLY A 137 3.88 2.97 2.15
N THR A 138 4.69 1.96 2.47
CA THR A 138 4.32 0.55 2.32
C THR A 138 4.05 -0.06 3.69
N GLN A 139 2.99 -0.87 3.79
CA GLN A 139 2.68 -1.62 5.01
C GLN A 139 2.72 -3.12 4.74
N MET A 140 3.82 -3.74 5.13
CA MET A 140 4.01 -5.19 5.04
C MET A 140 5.00 -5.65 6.09
N LYS A 141 4.74 -6.78 6.77
CA LYS A 141 5.73 -7.37 7.68
C LYS A 141 6.96 -7.82 6.90
N THR A 142 8.15 -7.60 7.47
CA THR A 142 9.45 -7.92 6.86
C THR A 142 9.54 -9.37 6.40
N ALA A 143 9.03 -10.32 7.19
CA ALA A 143 9.03 -11.73 6.84
C ALA A 143 8.23 -12.02 5.55
N LEU A 144 7.07 -11.39 5.37
CA LEU A 144 6.25 -11.54 4.16
C LEU A 144 6.92 -10.94 2.93
N LEU A 145 7.59 -9.79 3.08
CA LEU A 145 8.39 -9.21 2.01
C LEU A 145 9.52 -10.14 1.59
N HIS A 146 10.19 -10.78 2.56
CA HIS A 146 11.27 -11.73 2.30
C HIS A 146 10.78 -12.90 1.44
N THR A 147 9.72 -13.55 1.89
CA THR A 147 9.14 -14.68 1.18
C THR A 147 8.57 -14.28 -0.18
N ALA A 148 7.94 -13.11 -0.30
CA ALA A 148 7.46 -12.58 -1.57
C ALA A 148 8.63 -12.33 -2.55
N VAL A 149 9.72 -11.73 -2.07
CA VAL A 149 10.93 -11.50 -2.88
C VAL A 149 11.57 -12.82 -3.29
N GLU A 150 11.75 -13.77 -2.38
CA GLU A 150 12.34 -15.09 -2.69
C GLU A 150 11.51 -15.87 -3.71
N ASN A 151 10.19 -15.92 -3.53
CA ASN A 151 9.29 -16.60 -4.48
C ASN A 151 9.26 -15.92 -5.85
N LEU A 152 9.33 -14.59 -5.90
CA LEU A 152 9.42 -13.86 -7.16
C LEU A 152 10.77 -14.07 -7.86
N ILE A 153 11.86 -14.23 -7.10
CA ILE A 153 13.17 -14.59 -7.65
C ILE A 153 13.13 -16.01 -8.23
N GLN A 154 12.54 -16.97 -7.51
CA GLN A 154 12.46 -18.37 -7.96
C GLN A 154 11.49 -18.57 -9.14
N ASN A 155 10.37 -17.84 -9.15
CA ASN A 155 9.35 -17.94 -10.20
C ASN A 155 9.48 -16.89 -11.31
N GLY A 156 10.49 -16.04 -11.26
CA GLY A 156 10.69 -14.91 -12.17
C GLY A 156 10.99 -15.34 -13.60
N ARG A 157 10.00 -15.20 -14.48
CA ARG A 157 10.12 -15.47 -15.93
C ARG A 157 10.93 -14.42 -16.70
N LYS A 158 11.32 -13.30 -16.08
CA LYS A 158 12.21 -12.30 -16.70
C LYS A 158 13.62 -12.45 -16.16
N THR A 159 14.60 -12.45 -17.04
CA THR A 159 16.01 -12.51 -16.67
C THR A 159 16.46 -11.23 -15.94
N LEU A 160 17.54 -11.31 -15.15
CA LEU A 160 18.14 -10.15 -14.49
C LEU A 160 18.47 -9.03 -15.50
N ALA A 161 18.89 -9.40 -16.72
CA ALA A 161 19.20 -8.47 -17.81
C ALA A 161 17.98 -7.66 -18.28
N GLU A 162 16.81 -8.29 -18.42
CA GLU A 162 15.57 -7.60 -18.82
C GLU A 162 15.10 -6.62 -17.75
N ARG A 163 15.25 -6.98 -16.47
CA ARG A 163 14.90 -6.10 -15.33
C ARG A 163 15.85 -4.92 -15.17
N THR A 164 17.14 -5.14 -15.43
CA THR A 164 18.15 -4.08 -15.43
C THR A 164 17.90 -3.11 -16.61
N ALA A 165 17.42 -3.59 -17.76
CA ALA A 165 17.07 -2.75 -18.90
C ALA A 165 15.84 -1.86 -18.59
N GLU A 166 14.82 -2.37 -17.91
CA GLU A 166 13.69 -1.56 -17.44
C GLU A 166 14.14 -0.46 -16.45
N ALA A 167 15.06 -0.77 -15.56
CA ALA A 167 15.65 0.20 -14.62
C ALA A 167 16.60 1.21 -15.31
N ALA A 168 17.18 0.87 -16.47
CA ALA A 168 18.09 1.75 -17.21
C ALA A 168 17.42 3.02 -17.75
N HIS A 169 16.07 3.11 -17.71
CA HIS A 169 15.32 4.32 -18.11
C HIS A 169 15.07 5.30 -16.95
N LEU A 170 15.54 4.99 -15.74
CA LEU A 170 15.41 5.90 -14.60
C LEU A 170 16.55 6.93 -14.61
N THR A 171 16.20 8.18 -14.33
CA THR A 171 17.20 9.22 -14.04
C THR A 171 17.84 8.96 -12.67
N GLU A 172 19.02 9.56 -12.41
CA GLU A 172 19.67 9.46 -11.08
C GLU A 172 18.72 9.84 -9.95
N ARG A 173 17.91 10.89 -10.15
CA ARG A 173 16.93 11.34 -9.17
C ARG A 173 15.81 10.32 -8.93
N GLU A 174 15.38 9.65 -9.97
CA GLU A 174 14.38 8.57 -9.86
C GLU A 174 14.96 7.31 -9.18
N VAL A 175 16.25 7.04 -9.37
CA VAL A 175 16.95 5.97 -8.63
C VAL A 175 17.04 6.30 -7.14
N ASP A 176 17.33 7.54 -6.76
CA ASP A 176 17.31 7.96 -5.36
C ASP A 176 15.92 7.81 -4.73
N VAL A 177 14.88 8.24 -5.45
CA VAL A 177 13.48 8.04 -5.03
C VAL A 177 13.17 6.56 -4.87
N LEU A 178 13.59 5.72 -5.81
CA LEU A 178 13.35 4.28 -5.78
C LEU A 178 14.03 3.61 -4.58
N ARG A 179 15.24 4.04 -4.22
CA ARG A 179 15.93 3.56 -3.01
C ARG A 179 15.13 3.86 -1.74
N LEU A 180 14.63 5.08 -1.61
CA LEU A 180 13.80 5.47 -0.47
C LEU A 180 12.45 4.72 -0.47
N MET A 181 11.86 4.50 -1.65
CA MET A 181 10.68 3.63 -1.77
C MET A 181 10.97 2.20 -1.30
N GLY A 182 12.14 1.65 -1.63
CA GLY A 182 12.60 0.34 -1.19
C GLY A 182 12.76 0.23 0.33
N ASN A 183 13.09 1.33 1.01
CA ASN A 183 13.14 1.40 2.47
C ASN A 183 11.75 1.49 3.12
N GLY A 184 10.69 1.65 2.34
CA GLY A 184 9.33 1.86 2.85
C GLY A 184 9.02 3.31 3.24
N ASP A 185 9.90 4.28 2.89
CA ASP A 185 9.78 5.68 3.27
C ASP A 185 8.53 6.33 2.65
N SER A 186 7.79 7.14 3.39
CA SER A 186 6.63 7.88 2.86
C SER A 186 7.05 9.00 1.91
N ASN A 187 6.11 9.53 1.12
CA ASN A 187 6.39 10.67 0.24
C ASN A 187 6.88 11.90 1.02
N LYS A 188 6.47 12.04 2.27
CA LYS A 188 6.93 13.10 3.17
C LYS A 188 8.42 12.91 3.50
N ILE A 189 8.82 11.71 3.92
CA ILE A 189 10.23 11.38 4.21
C ILE A 189 11.09 11.56 2.96
N ILE A 190 10.61 11.10 1.79
CA ILE A 190 11.29 11.30 0.49
C ILE A 190 11.48 12.79 0.20
N SER A 191 10.45 13.61 0.41
CA SER A 191 10.55 15.05 0.17
C SER A 191 11.56 15.73 1.08
N GLU A 192 11.58 15.39 2.36
CA GLU A 192 12.53 15.89 3.35
C GLU A 192 13.97 15.45 3.04
N THR A 193 14.18 14.14 2.79
CA THR A 193 15.50 13.55 2.49
C THR A 193 16.10 14.13 1.22
N LEU A 194 15.28 14.33 0.19
CA LEU A 194 15.75 14.83 -1.09
C LEU A 194 15.66 16.35 -1.24
N SER A 195 15.24 17.08 -0.19
CA SER A 195 15.07 18.54 -0.17
C SER A 195 14.21 19.05 -1.33
N ILE A 196 13.08 18.41 -1.59
CA ILE A 196 12.11 18.77 -2.63
C ILE A 196 10.72 18.96 -2.02
N SER A 197 9.79 19.58 -2.76
CA SER A 197 8.42 19.70 -2.30
C SER A 197 7.71 18.32 -2.24
N LEU A 198 6.71 18.18 -1.38
CA LEU A 198 5.91 16.95 -1.27
C LEU A 198 5.26 16.58 -2.62
N ASP A 199 4.80 17.57 -3.38
CA ASP A 199 4.18 17.35 -4.69
C ASP A 199 5.21 16.87 -5.73
N THR A 200 6.44 17.40 -5.64
CA THR A 200 7.56 16.93 -6.48
C THR A 200 7.92 15.48 -6.13
N ALA A 201 7.97 15.13 -4.85
CA ALA A 201 8.21 13.76 -4.42
C ALA A 201 7.12 12.79 -4.94
N LYS A 202 5.84 13.16 -4.82
CA LYS A 202 4.72 12.39 -5.37
C LYS A 202 4.84 12.18 -6.89
N LYS A 203 5.24 13.23 -7.62
CA LYS A 203 5.46 13.16 -9.07
C LYS A 203 6.59 12.19 -9.43
N HIS A 204 7.72 12.28 -8.72
CA HIS A 204 8.83 11.35 -8.94
C HIS A 204 8.44 9.90 -8.64
N VAL A 205 7.73 9.66 -7.53
CA VAL A 205 7.23 8.32 -7.18
C VAL A 205 6.33 7.77 -8.28
N ARG A 206 5.40 8.58 -8.80
CA ARG A 206 4.53 8.16 -9.92
C ARG A 206 5.36 7.84 -11.16
N ASN A 207 6.30 8.70 -11.55
CA ASN A 207 7.17 8.46 -12.70
C ASN A 207 7.98 7.16 -12.56
N VAL A 208 8.49 6.88 -11.36
CA VAL A 208 9.22 5.62 -11.08
C VAL A 208 8.31 4.41 -11.28
N ILE A 209 7.09 4.45 -10.71
CA ILE A 209 6.11 3.37 -10.83
C ILE A 209 5.77 3.12 -12.31
N ASP A 210 5.51 4.19 -13.07
CA ASP A 210 5.15 4.13 -14.49
C ASP A 210 6.32 3.58 -15.34
N LYS A 211 7.54 4.11 -15.16
CA LYS A 211 8.73 3.67 -15.91
C LYS A 211 9.12 2.22 -15.61
N MET A 212 8.92 1.78 -14.38
CA MET A 212 9.14 0.38 -13.99
C MET A 212 7.98 -0.54 -14.36
N GLN A 213 6.93 -0.02 -15.00
CA GLN A 213 5.71 -0.76 -15.31
C GLN A 213 5.13 -1.49 -14.10
N ALA A 214 5.31 -0.88 -12.92
CA ALA A 214 4.84 -1.45 -11.66
C ALA A 214 3.38 -1.06 -11.41
N ARG A 215 2.62 -1.94 -10.74
CA ARG A 215 1.20 -1.72 -10.41
C ARG A 215 1.01 -0.98 -9.10
N SER A 216 2.07 -0.91 -8.29
CA SER A 216 2.07 -0.18 -7.02
C SER A 216 3.51 0.17 -6.63
N ARG A 217 3.61 1.05 -5.63
CA ARG A 217 4.88 1.38 -5.00
C ARG A 217 5.62 0.15 -4.46
N THR A 218 4.89 -0.75 -3.79
CA THR A 218 5.43 -2.00 -3.25
C THR A 218 5.97 -2.89 -4.35
N HIS A 219 5.22 -3.01 -5.46
CA HIS A 219 5.67 -3.76 -6.64
C HIS A 219 6.95 -3.15 -7.24
N ALA A 220 7.03 -1.82 -7.38
CA ALA A 220 8.24 -1.14 -7.85
C ALA A 220 9.45 -1.40 -6.94
N ALA A 221 9.27 -1.34 -5.62
CA ALA A 221 10.34 -1.62 -4.65
C ALA A 221 10.85 -3.07 -4.77
N ILE A 222 9.96 -4.03 -4.95
CA ILE A 222 10.33 -5.45 -5.13
C ILE A 222 11.09 -5.66 -6.45
N ILE A 223 10.61 -5.10 -7.55
CA ILE A 223 11.32 -5.17 -8.85
C ILE A 223 12.73 -4.59 -8.72
N ALA A 224 12.88 -3.45 -8.03
CA ALA A 224 14.17 -2.81 -7.81
C ALA A 224 15.13 -3.65 -6.95
N ALA A 225 14.61 -4.31 -5.92
CA ALA A 225 15.40 -5.23 -5.09
C ALA A 225 15.88 -6.44 -5.91
N GLN A 226 15.03 -7.00 -6.75
CA GLN A 226 15.38 -8.10 -7.64
C GLN A 226 16.44 -7.71 -8.70
N ALA A 227 16.40 -6.45 -9.15
CA ALA A 227 17.38 -5.91 -10.10
C ALA A 227 18.70 -5.47 -9.42
N GLY A 228 18.81 -5.56 -8.09
CA GLY A 228 19.98 -5.12 -7.32
C GLY A 228 20.18 -3.60 -7.28
N ILE A 229 19.18 -2.82 -7.68
CA ILE A 229 19.24 -1.34 -7.70
C ILE A 229 19.12 -0.77 -6.28
N VAL A 230 18.34 -1.43 -5.45
CA VAL A 230 18.20 -1.13 -4.04
C VAL A 230 18.72 -2.32 -3.24
N GLY A 231 19.35 -2.05 -2.08
CA GLY A 231 19.65 -3.10 -1.13
C GLY A 231 18.36 -3.82 -0.73
N ASN A 232 18.48 -5.05 -0.24
CA ASN A 232 17.31 -5.85 0.15
C ASN A 232 16.37 -4.99 1.02
N PRO A 233 15.11 -4.74 0.63
CA PRO A 233 14.19 -3.83 1.31
C PRO A 233 13.94 -4.21 2.78
N ILE A 234 14.40 -5.39 3.19
CA ILE A 234 14.33 -5.93 4.54
C ILE A 234 15.15 -5.12 5.54
N ASN A 235 16.30 -4.58 5.14
CA ASN A 235 17.21 -3.90 6.08
C ASN A 235 16.68 -2.52 6.54
N GLY A 236 15.92 -1.81 5.70
CA GLY A 236 15.35 -0.50 6.05
C GLY A 236 14.15 -0.60 7.00
N ILE A 237 13.32 -1.63 6.83
CA ILE A 237 12.11 -1.83 7.65
C ILE A 237 12.47 -2.39 9.03
N ALA A 238 13.48 -3.26 9.12
CA ALA A 238 14.00 -3.79 10.39
C ALA A 238 14.65 -2.70 11.27
N ALA A 239 15.35 -1.74 10.67
CA ALA A 239 15.99 -0.63 11.39
C ALA A 239 14.95 0.30 12.07
N VAL A 240 13.79 0.50 11.47
CA VAL A 240 12.71 1.32 12.05
C VAL A 240 12.01 0.61 13.22
N ALA A 241 11.96 -0.73 13.21
CA ALA A 241 11.39 -1.51 14.31
C ALA A 241 12.34 -1.55 15.54
N GLN A 242 13.65 -1.56 15.33
CA GLN A 242 14.67 -1.58 16.42
C GLN A 242 14.92 -0.20 17.05
N ALA A 243 14.66 0.90 16.35
CA ALA A 243 14.84 2.25 16.88
C ALA A 243 13.73 2.71 17.85
N LYS A 244 12.72 1.86 18.12
CA LYS A 244 11.60 2.12 19.03
C LYS A 244 11.51 1.14 20.21
N SER A 245 12.58 0.36 20.46
CA SER A 245 12.72 -0.47 21.67
C SER A 245 13.46 0.27 22.77
#